data_cf7fc8c536003e3a8ce7b98a472154e0
#
_entry.id   cf7fc8c536003e3a8ce7b98a472154e0
#
_cell.length_a   1.000
_cell.length_b   1.000
_cell.length_c   1.000
_cell.angle_alpha   90.00
_cell.angle_beta   90.00
_cell.angle_gamma   90.00
#
_symmetry.space_group_name_H-M   'P 1'
#
loop_
_entity.id
_entity.type
_entity.pdbx_description
1 polymer ?
#
loop_
_entity_poly.entity_id
_entity_poly.type
_entity_poly.pdbx_seq_one_letter_code
_entity_poly.pdbx_strand_id
1 'polypeptide(L)'
;LEGIVRSDSEPLLVAEGLSYSYLERFPALEDVSLEVHRGERLALLGANGCGKSTLLKILAGLIFPDRGSYRAFGEEVSELKLEDEQFSRGFRARAGFVFQNTDAQVFSPTVHEEIAFGPLQMGLEPNEIEARIDDVMAMLEIGDLAERAPFQLSAGQKKRVAIASVLVMNPELLLFDEPTAGLDPRSRHWLLELMTELGRAGKTIVFATHELEQLEWIADRCLVIAEDHSRLAQGAADEILADRELLLRANLIHKHSHSHGTLLHSHPHERGHHG
;
A
#
# COMPACT_ATOMS: atom_id res chain seq x y z
N LEU A 1 -14.81 21.13 11.43
CA LEU A 1 -15.04 19.90 10.65
C LEU A 1 -14.71 18.75 11.60
N GLU A 2 -15.75 18.09 12.09
CA GLU A 2 -15.71 17.09 13.13
C GLU A 2 -14.97 15.85 12.62
N GLY A 3 -13.87 15.49 13.30
CA GLY A 3 -13.17 14.24 13.12
C GLY A 3 -14.10 13.07 13.48
N ILE A 4 -14.52 12.30 12.49
CA ILE A 4 -15.29 11.08 12.69
C ILE A 4 -14.32 10.02 13.22
N VAL A 5 -14.20 9.93 14.53
CA VAL A 5 -13.68 8.73 15.19
C VAL A 5 -14.75 7.65 15.03
N ARG A 6 -14.61 6.77 14.07
CA ARG A 6 -15.45 5.56 13.89
C ARG A 6 -14.98 4.48 14.86
N SER A 7 -15.33 4.59 16.13
CA SER A 7 -14.84 3.70 17.20
C SER A 7 -15.71 2.48 17.50
N ASP A 8 -16.76 2.15 16.70
CA ASP A 8 -17.71 1.06 17.03
C ASP A 8 -17.88 -0.01 15.93
N SER A 9 -17.06 -0.03 14.87
CA SER A 9 -17.11 -1.10 13.87
C SER A 9 -15.97 -2.09 14.08
N GLU A 10 -16.29 -3.37 14.00
CA GLU A 10 -15.32 -4.48 14.00
C GLU A 10 -14.20 -4.19 12.99
N PRO A 11 -12.91 -4.34 13.36
CA PRO A 11 -11.81 -4.05 12.44
C PRO A 11 -11.88 -4.98 11.22
N LEU A 12 -11.55 -4.42 10.04
CA LEU A 12 -11.45 -5.20 8.81
C LEU A 12 -10.27 -6.17 8.86
N LEU A 13 -9.19 -5.74 9.51
CA LEU A 13 -7.93 -6.43 9.60
C LEU A 13 -7.36 -6.29 11.01
N VAL A 14 -6.86 -7.39 11.57
CA VAL A 14 -6.17 -7.45 12.87
C VAL A 14 -4.90 -8.28 12.69
N ALA A 15 -3.77 -7.72 13.06
CA ALA A 15 -2.49 -8.39 13.12
C ALA A 15 -1.90 -8.25 14.53
N GLU A 16 -1.51 -9.35 15.13
CA GLU A 16 -1.03 -9.41 16.52
C GLU A 16 0.35 -10.08 16.57
N GLY A 17 1.36 -9.35 17.06
CA GLY A 17 2.68 -9.87 17.34
C GLY A 17 3.43 -10.43 16.14
N LEU A 18 3.22 -9.85 14.94
CA LEU A 18 3.82 -10.35 13.71
C LEU A 18 5.34 -10.23 13.75
N SER A 19 6.03 -11.36 13.60
CA SER A 19 7.48 -11.42 13.37
C SER A 19 7.76 -12.24 12.12
N TYR A 20 8.73 -11.78 11.33
CA TYR A 20 9.13 -12.45 10.09
C TYR A 20 10.60 -12.26 9.78
N SER A 21 11.27 -13.33 9.35
CA SER A 21 12.67 -13.31 8.93
C SER A 21 12.84 -13.97 7.57
N TYR A 22 13.48 -13.27 6.62
CA TYR A 22 13.87 -13.88 5.36
C TYR A 22 14.98 -14.92 5.60
N LEU A 23 14.81 -16.11 5.00
CA LEU A 23 15.74 -17.23 5.11
C LEU A 23 16.07 -17.60 6.57
N GLU A 24 15.11 -17.41 7.50
CA GLU A 24 15.28 -17.70 8.95
C GLU A 24 16.48 -16.95 9.59
N ARG A 25 17.03 -15.95 8.90
CA ARG A 25 18.28 -15.28 9.29
C ARG A 25 18.22 -13.76 9.28
N PHE A 26 17.44 -13.19 8.38
CA PHE A 26 17.38 -11.73 8.19
C PHE A 26 16.04 -11.20 8.71
N PRO A 27 16.02 -10.65 9.95
CA PRO A 27 14.80 -10.08 10.50
C PRO A 27 14.24 -9.00 9.58
N ALA A 28 12.93 -8.96 9.42
CA ALA A 28 12.22 -7.96 8.64
C ALA A 28 11.00 -7.39 9.36
N LEU A 29 10.46 -8.10 10.36
CA LEU A 29 9.45 -7.62 11.30
C LEU A 29 9.72 -8.25 12.67
N GLU A 30 9.52 -7.47 13.75
CA GLU A 30 9.68 -7.90 15.12
C GLU A 30 8.52 -7.40 15.97
N ASP A 31 7.63 -8.31 16.39
CA ASP A 31 6.48 -8.07 17.27
C ASP A 31 5.57 -6.90 16.82
N VAL A 32 5.25 -6.82 15.53
CA VAL A 32 4.43 -5.76 14.97
C VAL A 32 2.95 -6.11 15.10
N SER A 33 2.18 -5.22 15.75
CA SER A 33 0.73 -5.36 15.89
C SER A 33 0.02 -4.14 15.32
N LEU A 34 -1.08 -4.35 14.61
CA LEU A 34 -1.95 -3.28 14.07
C LEU A 34 -3.38 -3.76 13.86
N GLU A 35 -4.28 -2.80 13.86
CA GLU A 35 -5.67 -2.97 13.44
C GLU A 35 -5.99 -1.95 12.35
N VAL A 36 -6.82 -2.33 11.39
CA VAL A 36 -7.30 -1.44 10.32
C VAL A 36 -8.81 -1.54 10.24
N HIS A 37 -9.49 -0.39 10.33
CA HIS A 37 -10.94 -0.32 10.26
C HIS A 37 -11.44 -0.14 8.83
N ARG A 38 -12.72 -0.46 8.59
CA ARG A 38 -13.34 -0.29 7.27
C ARG A 38 -13.34 1.17 6.84
N GLY A 39 -12.90 1.42 5.59
CA GLY A 39 -12.81 2.75 5.00
C GLY A 39 -11.65 3.60 5.56
N GLU A 40 -10.77 3.02 6.38
CA GLU A 40 -9.58 3.67 6.90
C GLU A 40 -8.46 3.69 5.86
N ARG A 41 -7.68 4.78 5.86
CA ARG A 41 -6.46 4.93 5.07
C ARG A 41 -5.26 4.98 6.02
N LEU A 42 -4.57 3.83 6.14
CA LEU A 42 -3.41 3.66 7.01
C LEU A 42 -2.10 3.76 6.21
N ALA A 43 -1.22 4.68 6.60
CA ALA A 43 0.13 4.77 6.06
C ALA A 43 1.13 3.97 6.91
N LEU A 44 1.95 3.15 6.27
CA LEU A 44 3.10 2.50 6.87
C LEU A 44 4.35 3.34 6.59
N LEU A 45 4.95 3.89 7.65
CA LEU A 45 6.10 4.78 7.58
C LEU A 45 7.35 4.11 8.14
N GLY A 46 8.51 4.56 7.67
CA GLY A 46 9.81 4.11 8.14
C GLY A 46 10.87 4.17 7.04
N ALA A 47 12.13 4.04 7.42
CA ALA A 47 13.25 4.03 6.49
C ALA A 47 13.16 2.85 5.48
N ASN A 48 13.94 2.95 4.39
CA ASN A 48 14.04 1.84 3.45
C ASN A 48 14.62 0.60 4.14
N GLY A 49 13.99 -0.56 3.92
CA GLY A 49 14.40 -1.82 4.54
C GLY A 49 13.83 -2.09 5.93
N CYS A 50 13.08 -1.17 6.56
CA CYS A 50 12.53 -1.38 7.92
C CYS A 50 11.40 -2.43 8.01
N GLY A 51 10.88 -2.96 6.88
CA GLY A 51 9.88 -4.04 6.88
C GLY A 51 8.50 -3.67 6.32
N LYS A 52 8.26 -2.43 5.85
CA LYS A 52 6.95 -1.99 5.29
C LYS A 52 6.40 -2.94 4.21
N SER A 53 7.20 -3.23 3.19
CA SER A 53 6.82 -4.14 2.09
C SER A 53 6.60 -5.57 2.59
N THR A 54 7.35 -6.01 3.60
CA THR A 54 7.17 -7.32 4.24
C THR A 54 5.82 -7.39 4.94
N LEU A 55 5.48 -6.37 5.73
CA LEU A 55 4.18 -6.26 6.38
C LEU A 55 3.05 -6.27 5.35
N LEU A 56 3.12 -5.45 4.30
CA LEU A 56 2.12 -5.44 3.23
C LEU A 56 1.95 -6.81 2.56
N LYS A 57 3.04 -7.56 2.32
CA LYS A 57 2.98 -8.90 1.74
C LYS A 57 2.31 -9.91 2.69
N ILE A 58 2.52 -9.80 3.99
CA ILE A 58 1.80 -10.62 4.98
C ILE A 58 0.30 -10.28 4.92
N LEU A 59 -0.06 -8.99 4.92
CA LEU A 59 -1.45 -8.54 4.83
C LEU A 59 -2.13 -8.96 3.52
N ALA A 60 -1.36 -9.14 2.45
CA ALA A 60 -1.83 -9.66 1.16
C ALA A 60 -1.90 -11.19 1.09
N GLY A 61 -1.46 -11.92 2.13
CA GLY A 61 -1.36 -13.38 2.12
C GLY A 61 -0.35 -13.92 1.09
N LEU A 62 0.68 -13.14 0.77
CA LEU A 62 1.76 -13.53 -0.16
C LEU A 62 2.91 -14.22 0.56
N ILE A 63 3.10 -13.91 1.83
CA ILE A 63 4.03 -14.57 2.75
C ILE A 63 3.35 -14.67 4.12
N PHE A 64 3.85 -15.56 5.00
CA PHE A 64 3.25 -15.81 6.30
C PHE A 64 4.24 -15.50 7.42
N PRO A 65 3.78 -14.96 8.57
CA PRO A 65 4.66 -14.61 9.66
C PRO A 65 5.23 -15.88 10.34
N ASP A 66 6.46 -15.80 10.87
CA ASP A 66 7.07 -16.84 11.68
C ASP A 66 6.39 -16.96 13.05
N ARG A 67 5.88 -15.81 13.56
CA ARG A 67 5.14 -15.67 14.83
C ARG A 67 4.05 -14.65 14.71
N GLY A 68 3.08 -14.75 15.60
CA GLY A 68 1.91 -13.88 15.63
C GLY A 68 0.74 -14.43 14.86
N SER A 69 -0.32 -13.64 14.75
CA SER A 69 -1.55 -14.01 14.04
C SER A 69 -2.04 -12.89 13.16
N TYR A 70 -2.74 -13.26 12.09
CA TYR A 70 -3.33 -12.32 11.16
C TYR A 70 -4.76 -12.74 10.83
N ARG A 71 -5.71 -11.81 11.01
CA ARG A 71 -7.10 -11.97 10.64
C ARG A 71 -7.53 -10.86 9.70
N ALA A 72 -8.29 -11.20 8.67
CA ALA A 72 -8.91 -10.23 7.77
C ALA A 72 -10.33 -10.65 7.46
N PHE A 73 -11.23 -9.67 7.34
CA PHE A 73 -12.64 -9.90 7.03
C PHE A 73 -13.35 -10.83 8.01
N GLY A 74 -12.91 -10.87 9.28
CA GLY A 74 -13.44 -11.72 10.33
C GLY A 74 -12.85 -13.14 10.39
N GLU A 75 -11.98 -13.52 9.43
CA GLU A 75 -11.37 -14.84 9.35
C GLU A 75 -9.85 -14.80 9.56
N GLU A 76 -9.30 -15.85 10.16
CA GLU A 76 -7.85 -16.03 10.24
C GLU A 76 -7.27 -16.27 8.85
N VAL A 77 -6.13 -15.65 8.55
CA VAL A 77 -5.39 -15.81 7.29
C VAL A 77 -4.07 -16.50 7.60
N SER A 78 -3.91 -17.73 7.13
CA SER A 78 -2.71 -18.54 7.29
C SER A 78 -2.39 -19.28 6.00
N GLU A 79 -1.16 -19.80 5.89
CA GLU A 79 -0.73 -20.59 4.75
C GLU A 79 -1.69 -21.77 4.49
N LEU A 80 -2.00 -22.52 5.55
CA LEU A 80 -2.92 -23.65 5.47
C LEU A 80 -4.32 -23.27 4.99
N LYS A 81 -4.85 -22.12 5.42
CA LYS A 81 -6.16 -21.66 4.95
C LYS A 81 -6.14 -21.18 3.50
N LEU A 82 -5.04 -20.59 3.04
CA LEU A 82 -4.90 -20.16 1.64
C LEU A 82 -4.60 -21.32 0.67
N GLU A 83 -4.29 -22.53 1.17
CA GLU A 83 -4.30 -23.76 0.38
C GLU A 83 -5.73 -24.20 0.00
N ASP A 84 -6.74 -23.84 0.80
CA ASP A 84 -8.13 -24.03 0.42
C ASP A 84 -8.52 -23.08 -0.71
N GLU A 85 -8.94 -23.65 -1.84
CA GLU A 85 -9.21 -22.88 -3.07
C GLU A 85 -10.37 -21.89 -2.88
N GLN A 86 -11.41 -22.26 -2.15
CA GLN A 86 -12.58 -21.41 -1.93
C GLN A 86 -12.22 -20.21 -1.04
N PHE A 87 -11.50 -20.46 0.05
CA PHE A 87 -11.01 -19.40 0.93
C PHE A 87 -10.04 -18.47 0.19
N SER A 88 -9.07 -19.05 -0.54
CA SER A 88 -8.07 -18.29 -1.30
C SER A 88 -8.71 -17.36 -2.34
N ARG A 89 -9.69 -17.86 -3.11
CA ARG A 89 -10.45 -17.04 -4.07
C ARG A 89 -11.23 -15.93 -3.37
N GLY A 90 -11.95 -16.26 -2.30
CA GLY A 90 -12.71 -15.28 -1.52
C GLY A 90 -11.84 -14.19 -0.92
N PHE A 91 -10.68 -14.53 -0.36
CA PHE A 91 -9.72 -13.58 0.18
C PHE A 91 -9.13 -12.68 -0.91
N ARG A 92 -8.64 -13.26 -2.03
CA ARG A 92 -8.02 -12.51 -3.14
C ARG A 92 -9.00 -11.61 -3.90
N ALA A 93 -10.28 -11.96 -3.93
CA ALA A 93 -11.32 -11.09 -4.49
C ALA A 93 -11.53 -9.82 -3.63
N ARG A 94 -11.27 -9.89 -2.33
CA ARG A 94 -11.51 -8.80 -1.36
C ARG A 94 -10.26 -8.00 -1.01
N ALA A 95 -9.06 -8.56 -1.19
CA ALA A 95 -7.78 -7.93 -0.90
C ALA A 95 -6.95 -7.76 -2.18
N GLY A 96 -6.80 -6.52 -2.64
CA GLY A 96 -6.01 -6.18 -3.81
C GLY A 96 -4.62 -5.66 -3.42
N PHE A 97 -3.59 -6.07 -4.16
CA PHE A 97 -2.20 -5.64 -3.92
C PHE A 97 -1.59 -5.00 -5.17
N VAL A 98 -1.04 -3.81 -5.02
CA VAL A 98 -0.31 -3.09 -6.07
C VAL A 98 1.17 -3.02 -5.69
N PHE A 99 2.01 -3.70 -6.46
CA PHE A 99 3.44 -3.75 -6.22
C PHE A 99 4.14 -2.42 -6.52
N GLN A 100 5.26 -2.18 -5.83
CA GLN A 100 6.16 -1.06 -6.13
C GLN A 100 6.66 -1.15 -7.58
N ASN A 101 7.21 -2.32 -7.96
CA ASN A 101 7.66 -2.58 -9.31
C ASN A 101 6.51 -3.14 -10.16
N THR A 102 5.93 -2.30 -11.00
CA THR A 102 4.84 -2.69 -11.91
C THR A 102 5.28 -3.63 -13.03
N ASP A 103 6.58 -3.64 -13.43
CA ASP A 103 7.08 -4.59 -14.42
C ASP A 103 7.02 -6.05 -13.92
N ALA A 104 7.03 -6.26 -12.60
CA ALA A 104 6.86 -7.58 -12.01
C ALA A 104 5.37 -7.99 -11.88
N GLN A 105 4.45 -7.04 -12.00
CA GLN A 105 3.01 -7.27 -11.85
C GLN A 105 2.31 -7.51 -13.19
N VAL A 106 2.70 -6.78 -14.24
CA VAL A 106 2.04 -6.76 -15.56
C VAL A 106 2.78 -7.68 -16.52
N PHE A 107 2.15 -8.77 -16.95
CA PHE A 107 2.81 -9.84 -17.72
C PHE A 107 2.02 -10.34 -18.95
N SER A 108 0.76 -9.93 -19.11
CA SER A 108 -0.11 -10.38 -20.21
C SER A 108 0.29 -9.76 -21.57
N PRO A 109 -0.10 -10.36 -22.71
CA PRO A 109 0.21 -9.84 -24.04
C PRO A 109 -0.38 -8.46 -24.33
N THR A 110 -1.59 -8.17 -23.82
CA THR A 110 -2.28 -6.88 -23.98
C THR A 110 -2.77 -6.33 -22.64
N VAL A 111 -3.04 -5.02 -22.59
CA VAL A 111 -3.65 -4.37 -21.42
C VAL A 111 -5.02 -4.95 -21.10
N HIS A 112 -5.83 -5.22 -22.11
CA HIS A 112 -7.15 -5.84 -21.94
C HIS A 112 -7.04 -7.20 -21.25
N GLU A 113 -6.15 -8.08 -21.75
CA GLU A 113 -5.92 -9.42 -21.16
C GLU A 113 -5.35 -9.33 -19.74
N GLU A 114 -4.51 -8.33 -19.46
CA GLU A 114 -3.98 -8.08 -18.12
C GLU A 114 -5.10 -7.76 -17.12
N ILE A 115 -6.03 -6.90 -17.50
CA ILE A 115 -7.17 -6.53 -16.65
C ILE A 115 -8.15 -7.70 -16.53
N ALA A 116 -8.37 -8.47 -17.61
CA ALA A 116 -9.24 -9.64 -17.63
C ALA A 116 -8.75 -10.79 -16.75
N PHE A 117 -7.43 -10.87 -16.47
CA PHE A 117 -6.82 -12.04 -15.83
C PHE A 117 -7.45 -12.39 -14.48
N GLY A 118 -7.61 -11.41 -13.59
CA GLY A 118 -8.22 -11.61 -12.26
C GLY A 118 -9.66 -12.15 -12.34
N PRO A 119 -10.57 -11.45 -13.03
CA PRO A 119 -11.95 -11.90 -13.24
C PRO A 119 -12.08 -13.28 -13.88
N LEU A 120 -11.24 -13.62 -14.85
CA LEU A 120 -11.19 -14.95 -15.47
C LEU A 120 -10.80 -16.04 -14.44
N GLN A 121 -9.78 -15.79 -13.61
CA GLN A 121 -9.38 -16.73 -12.55
C GLN A 121 -10.47 -16.94 -11.50
N MET A 122 -11.33 -15.95 -11.30
CA MET A 122 -12.49 -16.04 -10.40
C MET A 122 -13.70 -16.75 -11.04
N GLY A 123 -13.64 -17.04 -12.34
CA GLY A 123 -14.71 -17.72 -13.06
C GLY A 123 -15.95 -16.85 -13.27
N LEU A 124 -15.77 -15.52 -13.41
CA LEU A 124 -16.87 -14.62 -13.72
C LEU A 124 -17.38 -14.87 -15.16
N GLU A 125 -18.66 -14.52 -15.38
CA GLU A 125 -19.27 -14.65 -16.70
C GLU A 125 -18.64 -13.66 -17.70
N PRO A 126 -18.44 -14.04 -18.97
CA PRO A 126 -17.76 -13.20 -19.96
C PRO A 126 -18.34 -11.79 -20.09
N ASN A 127 -19.65 -11.63 -20.11
CA ASN A 127 -20.31 -10.32 -20.21
C ASN A 127 -20.06 -9.44 -18.98
N GLU A 128 -19.92 -10.05 -17.80
CA GLU A 128 -19.57 -9.32 -16.57
C GLU A 128 -18.12 -8.89 -16.60
N ILE A 129 -17.23 -9.74 -17.11
CA ILE A 129 -15.80 -9.41 -17.27
C ILE A 129 -15.64 -8.19 -18.17
N GLU A 130 -16.24 -8.21 -19.36
CA GLU A 130 -16.16 -7.08 -20.31
C GLU A 130 -16.71 -5.78 -19.69
N ALA A 131 -17.87 -5.82 -19.04
CA ALA A 131 -18.44 -4.66 -18.39
C ALA A 131 -17.52 -4.08 -17.31
N ARG A 132 -16.89 -4.91 -16.49
CA ARG A 132 -15.94 -4.47 -15.46
C ARG A 132 -14.67 -3.89 -16.06
N ILE A 133 -14.18 -4.46 -17.16
CA ILE A 133 -13.01 -3.95 -17.89
C ILE A 133 -13.31 -2.57 -18.44
N ASP A 134 -14.43 -2.41 -19.13
CA ASP A 134 -14.85 -1.12 -19.70
C ASP A 134 -14.95 -0.05 -18.60
N ASP A 135 -15.60 -0.37 -17.47
CA ASP A 135 -15.75 0.55 -16.35
C ASP A 135 -14.40 0.98 -15.76
N VAL A 136 -13.48 0.04 -15.49
CA VAL A 136 -12.18 0.36 -14.89
C VAL A 136 -11.27 1.09 -15.88
N MET A 137 -11.30 0.73 -17.16
CA MET A 137 -10.53 1.41 -18.20
C MET A 137 -11.00 2.84 -18.41
N ALA A 138 -12.31 3.09 -18.37
CA ALA A 138 -12.88 4.43 -18.42
C ALA A 138 -12.49 5.24 -17.17
N MET A 139 -12.62 4.67 -15.96
CA MET A 139 -12.26 5.31 -14.70
C MET A 139 -10.80 5.76 -14.68
N LEU A 140 -9.88 4.94 -15.21
CA LEU A 140 -8.44 5.21 -15.17
C LEU A 140 -7.91 5.88 -16.46
N GLU A 141 -8.78 6.22 -17.41
CA GLU A 141 -8.44 6.89 -18.67
C GLU A 141 -7.38 6.11 -19.49
N ILE A 142 -7.56 4.79 -19.64
CA ILE A 142 -6.65 3.90 -20.37
C ILE A 142 -7.29 3.12 -21.50
N GLY A 143 -8.49 3.51 -21.95
CA GLY A 143 -9.22 2.82 -23.02
C GLY A 143 -8.47 2.73 -24.34
N ASP A 144 -7.67 3.76 -24.67
CA ASP A 144 -6.82 3.80 -25.88
C ASP A 144 -5.60 2.83 -25.79
N LEU A 145 -5.36 2.23 -24.65
CA LEU A 145 -4.24 1.30 -24.40
C LEU A 145 -4.64 -0.18 -24.49
N ALA A 146 -5.93 -0.51 -24.64
CA ALA A 146 -6.48 -1.86 -24.56
C ALA A 146 -5.66 -2.91 -25.32
N GLU A 147 -5.34 -2.63 -26.57
CA GLU A 147 -4.63 -3.54 -27.47
C GLU A 147 -3.11 -3.42 -27.40
N ARG A 148 -2.57 -2.52 -26.57
CA ARG A 148 -1.13 -2.35 -26.43
C ARG A 148 -0.54 -3.43 -25.51
N ALA A 149 0.67 -3.83 -25.84
CA ALA A 149 1.43 -4.67 -24.94
C ALA A 149 2.02 -3.84 -23.77
N PRO A 150 1.98 -4.33 -22.52
CA PRO A 150 2.44 -3.59 -21.35
C PRO A 150 3.87 -3.06 -21.43
N PHE A 151 4.78 -3.76 -22.12
CA PHE A 151 6.17 -3.31 -22.29
C PHE A 151 6.32 -2.05 -23.17
N GLN A 152 5.27 -1.66 -23.91
CA GLN A 152 5.23 -0.45 -24.75
C GLN A 152 4.76 0.79 -23.99
N LEU A 153 4.35 0.63 -22.74
CA LEU A 153 3.75 1.69 -21.93
C LEU A 153 4.81 2.49 -21.17
N SER A 154 4.54 3.77 -20.94
CA SER A 154 5.30 4.59 -19.99
C SER A 154 5.11 4.07 -18.55
N ALA A 155 6.00 4.46 -17.62
CA ALA A 155 5.89 4.07 -16.21
C ALA A 155 4.53 4.45 -15.60
N GLY A 156 4.03 5.66 -15.89
CA GLY A 156 2.71 6.11 -15.42
C GLY A 156 1.57 5.30 -16.02
N GLN A 157 1.63 4.97 -17.32
CA GLN A 157 0.62 4.11 -17.97
C GLN A 157 0.65 2.69 -17.40
N LYS A 158 1.84 2.10 -17.19
CA LYS A 158 1.97 0.78 -16.52
C LYS A 158 1.38 0.78 -15.11
N LYS A 159 1.61 1.87 -14.35
CA LYS A 159 1.02 2.00 -13.01
C LYS A 159 -0.52 2.04 -13.08
N ARG A 160 -1.11 2.76 -14.03
CA ARG A 160 -2.56 2.76 -14.27
C ARG A 160 -3.08 1.36 -14.60
N VAL A 161 -2.40 0.62 -15.48
CA VAL A 161 -2.77 -0.76 -15.84
C VAL A 161 -2.66 -1.69 -14.64
N ALA A 162 -1.57 -1.63 -13.87
CA ALA A 162 -1.40 -2.43 -12.67
C ALA A 162 -2.47 -2.14 -11.59
N ILE A 163 -2.93 -0.90 -11.49
CA ILE A 163 -4.05 -0.53 -10.62
C ILE A 163 -5.38 -1.05 -11.20
N ALA A 164 -5.57 -0.94 -12.51
CA ALA A 164 -6.76 -1.45 -13.20
C ALA A 164 -6.96 -2.96 -12.98
N SER A 165 -5.87 -3.76 -13.11
CA SER A 165 -5.90 -5.21 -12.90
C SER A 165 -6.29 -5.61 -11.47
N VAL A 166 -6.12 -4.70 -10.51
CA VAL A 166 -6.59 -4.88 -9.13
C VAL A 166 -8.02 -4.37 -8.93
N LEU A 167 -8.32 -3.16 -9.42
CA LEU A 167 -9.62 -2.50 -9.21
C LEU A 167 -10.78 -3.19 -9.94
N VAL A 168 -10.52 -3.89 -11.05
CA VAL A 168 -11.53 -4.68 -11.77
C VAL A 168 -12.21 -5.73 -10.88
N MET A 169 -11.52 -6.19 -9.83
CA MET A 169 -12.06 -7.11 -8.82
C MET A 169 -12.92 -6.40 -7.76
N ASN A 170 -12.94 -5.06 -7.75
CA ASN A 170 -13.64 -4.23 -6.77
C ASN A 170 -13.32 -4.57 -5.29
N PRO A 171 -12.06 -4.73 -4.89
CA PRO A 171 -11.68 -5.19 -3.56
C PRO A 171 -12.13 -4.24 -2.45
N GLU A 172 -12.33 -4.76 -1.23
CA GLU A 172 -12.63 -3.99 -0.01
C GLU A 172 -11.36 -3.37 0.59
N LEU A 173 -10.23 -4.12 0.51
CA LEU A 173 -8.92 -3.73 1.00
C LEU A 173 -7.96 -3.54 -0.17
N LEU A 174 -7.31 -2.40 -0.21
CA LEU A 174 -6.27 -2.05 -1.19
C LEU A 174 -4.94 -1.88 -0.47
N LEU A 175 -3.95 -2.61 -0.90
CA LEU A 175 -2.59 -2.59 -0.38
C LEU A 175 -1.65 -2.03 -1.45
N PHE A 176 -0.94 -0.94 -1.14
CA PHE A 176 -0.02 -0.29 -2.07
C PHE A 176 1.40 -0.25 -1.51
N ASP A 177 2.34 -0.84 -2.22
CA ASP A 177 3.75 -0.78 -1.84
C ASP A 177 4.46 0.34 -2.62
N GLU A 178 4.87 1.41 -1.91
CA GLU A 178 5.54 2.61 -2.46
C GLU A 178 4.89 3.09 -3.78
N PRO A 179 3.58 3.42 -3.78
CA PRO A 179 2.81 3.59 -5.02
C PRO A 179 3.28 4.74 -5.91
N THR A 180 3.88 5.78 -5.33
CA THR A 180 4.36 6.99 -6.02
C THR A 180 5.80 6.90 -6.50
N ALA A 181 6.53 5.85 -6.10
CA ALA A 181 7.94 5.69 -6.44
C ALA A 181 8.16 5.63 -7.96
N GLY A 182 9.08 6.45 -8.46
CA GLY A 182 9.46 6.48 -9.88
C GLY A 182 8.44 7.14 -10.81
N LEU A 183 7.37 7.73 -10.30
CA LEU A 183 6.40 8.47 -11.09
C LEU A 183 6.83 9.93 -11.29
N ASP A 184 6.53 10.46 -12.48
CA ASP A 184 6.61 11.89 -12.74
C ASP A 184 5.57 12.66 -11.90
N PRO A 185 5.73 14.00 -11.71
CA PRO A 185 4.84 14.79 -10.85
C PRO A 185 3.35 14.71 -11.23
N ARG A 186 3.03 14.62 -12.53
CA ARG A 186 1.63 14.54 -13.00
C ARG A 186 1.02 13.18 -12.67
N SER A 187 1.74 12.10 -12.94
CA SER A 187 1.30 10.73 -12.61
C SER A 187 1.17 10.52 -11.10
N ARG A 188 2.07 11.12 -10.31
CA ARG A 188 2.01 11.12 -8.85
C ARG A 188 0.74 11.81 -8.35
N HIS A 189 0.47 13.03 -8.80
CA HIS A 189 -0.72 13.79 -8.40
C HIS A 189 -2.00 13.02 -8.72
N TRP A 190 -2.12 12.50 -9.96
CA TRP A 190 -3.23 11.66 -10.37
C TRP A 190 -3.45 10.46 -9.43
N LEU A 191 -2.37 9.77 -9.04
CA LEU A 191 -2.48 8.60 -8.15
C LEU A 191 -2.97 8.99 -6.75
N LEU A 192 -2.50 10.10 -6.20
CA LEU A 192 -2.95 10.60 -4.90
C LEU A 192 -4.44 10.99 -4.92
N GLU A 193 -4.89 11.62 -6.00
CA GLU A 193 -6.31 11.91 -6.20
C GLU A 193 -7.12 10.62 -6.27
N LEU A 194 -6.69 9.62 -7.06
CA LEU A 194 -7.34 8.32 -7.13
C LEU A 194 -7.44 7.64 -5.76
N MET A 195 -6.35 7.60 -4.98
CA MET A 195 -6.37 7.01 -3.63
C MET A 195 -7.34 7.75 -2.70
N THR A 196 -7.41 9.08 -2.83
CA THR A 196 -8.37 9.90 -2.06
C THR A 196 -9.81 9.58 -2.44
N GLU A 197 -10.12 9.47 -3.73
CA GLU A 197 -11.47 9.13 -4.23
C GLU A 197 -11.88 7.71 -3.81
N LEU A 198 -10.96 6.74 -3.90
CA LEU A 198 -11.19 5.37 -3.43
C LEU A 198 -11.51 5.33 -1.92
N GLY A 199 -10.77 6.10 -1.11
CA GLY A 199 -11.06 6.25 0.32
C GLY A 199 -12.44 6.89 0.57
N ARG A 200 -12.82 7.93 -0.17
CA ARG A 200 -14.15 8.55 -0.10
C ARG A 200 -15.27 7.59 -0.53
N ALA A 201 -14.99 6.69 -1.47
CA ALA A 201 -15.88 5.61 -1.87
C ALA A 201 -15.97 4.47 -0.82
N GLY A 202 -15.29 4.59 0.32
CA GLY A 202 -15.34 3.63 1.43
C GLY A 202 -14.37 2.45 1.29
N LYS A 203 -13.40 2.50 0.37
CA LYS A 203 -12.33 1.51 0.30
C LYS A 203 -11.38 1.66 1.47
N THR A 204 -10.96 0.53 2.03
CA THR A 204 -9.89 0.49 3.05
C THR A 204 -8.55 0.45 2.33
N ILE A 205 -7.63 1.33 2.71
CA ILE A 205 -6.35 1.46 2.02
C ILE A 205 -5.22 1.36 3.04
N VAL A 206 -4.26 0.45 2.81
CA VAL A 206 -2.99 0.40 3.55
C VAL A 206 -1.86 0.61 2.54
N PHE A 207 -1.02 1.59 2.78
CA PHE A 207 0.06 1.89 1.83
C PHE A 207 1.38 2.16 2.54
N ALA A 208 2.47 1.67 1.94
CA ALA A 208 3.82 1.96 2.40
C ALA A 208 4.35 3.19 1.68
N THR A 209 4.99 4.09 2.42
CA THR A 209 5.72 5.22 1.86
C THR A 209 6.82 5.72 2.81
N HIS A 210 7.79 6.43 2.28
CA HIS A 210 8.75 7.22 3.04
C HIS A 210 8.61 8.73 2.74
N GLU A 211 7.65 9.12 1.87
CA GLU A 211 7.37 10.50 1.48
C GLU A 211 6.32 11.11 2.42
N LEU A 212 6.73 12.07 3.27
CA LEU A 212 5.87 12.67 4.28
C LEU A 212 4.88 13.71 3.71
N GLU A 213 5.28 14.44 2.67
CA GLU A 213 4.50 15.56 2.12
C GLU A 213 3.09 15.17 1.64
N GLN A 214 2.88 13.89 1.33
CA GLN A 214 1.62 13.41 0.77
C GLN A 214 0.65 12.88 1.84
N LEU A 215 1.15 12.60 3.04
CA LEU A 215 0.39 11.93 4.09
C LEU A 215 -0.81 12.72 4.59
N GLU A 216 -0.67 14.04 4.73
CA GLU A 216 -1.74 14.92 5.18
C GLU A 216 -3.01 14.83 4.30
N TRP A 217 -2.84 14.40 3.05
CA TRP A 217 -3.92 14.36 2.06
C TRP A 217 -4.58 12.99 1.96
N ILE A 218 -3.79 11.92 2.15
CA ILE A 218 -4.23 10.55 1.83
C ILE A 218 -4.28 9.60 3.03
N ALA A 219 -3.73 9.96 4.20
CA ALA A 219 -3.71 9.11 5.39
C ALA A 219 -4.62 9.65 6.49
N ASP A 220 -5.38 8.76 7.12
CA ASP A 220 -6.12 9.05 8.35
C ASP A 220 -5.23 8.77 9.56
N ARG A 221 -4.44 7.70 9.49
CA ARG A 221 -3.56 7.22 10.55
C ARG A 221 -2.24 6.69 9.99
N CYS A 222 -1.20 6.71 10.80
CA CYS A 222 0.12 6.20 10.46
C CYS A 222 0.57 5.13 11.46
N LEU A 223 1.25 4.10 10.95
CA LEU A 223 2.07 3.17 11.70
C LEU A 223 3.53 3.41 11.33
N VAL A 224 4.37 3.69 12.32
CA VAL A 224 5.81 3.94 12.11
C VAL A 224 6.60 2.70 12.52
N ILE A 225 7.38 2.15 11.59
CA ILE A 225 8.29 1.01 11.81
C ILE A 225 9.71 1.54 11.93
N ALA A 226 10.40 1.15 12.98
CA ALA A 226 11.79 1.51 13.24
C ALA A 226 12.78 0.68 12.40
N GLU A 227 14.05 1.07 12.40
CA GLU A 227 15.11 0.34 11.69
C GLU A 227 15.39 -1.06 12.30
N ASP A 228 15.04 -1.27 13.56
CA ASP A 228 15.08 -2.58 14.21
C ASP A 228 13.87 -3.47 13.91
N HIS A 229 13.06 -3.06 12.93
CA HIS A 229 11.87 -3.77 12.44
C HIS A 229 10.68 -3.85 13.41
N SER A 230 10.76 -3.15 14.55
CA SER A 230 9.68 -3.07 15.54
C SER A 230 8.73 -1.89 15.27
N ARG A 231 7.55 -1.93 15.88
CA ARG A 231 6.62 -0.80 15.86
C ARG A 231 7.14 0.33 16.76
N LEU A 232 7.49 1.46 16.17
CA LEU A 232 7.95 2.64 16.91
C LEU A 232 6.81 3.49 17.45
N ALA A 233 5.78 3.73 16.64
CA ALA A 233 4.62 4.53 17.01
C ALA A 233 3.41 4.21 16.11
N GLN A 234 2.22 4.61 16.55
CA GLN A 234 0.99 4.56 15.78
C GLN A 234 0.05 5.68 16.29
N GLY A 235 -0.57 6.42 15.39
CA GLY A 235 -1.45 7.53 15.74
C GLY A 235 -2.08 8.20 14.53
N ALA A 236 -2.86 9.25 14.75
CA ALA A 236 -3.40 10.08 13.68
C ALA A 236 -2.27 10.66 12.83
N ALA A 237 -2.53 10.83 11.53
CA ALA A 237 -1.48 11.23 10.59
C ALA A 237 -0.89 12.61 10.95
N ASP A 238 -1.72 13.57 11.34
CA ASP A 238 -1.33 14.91 11.78
C ASP A 238 -0.48 14.90 13.07
N GLU A 239 -0.82 14.04 14.04
CA GLU A 239 -0.05 13.88 15.28
C GLU A 239 1.34 13.30 14.99
N ILE A 240 1.42 12.25 14.15
CA ILE A 240 2.69 11.63 13.76
C ILE A 240 3.58 12.60 12.98
N LEU A 241 3.00 13.38 12.06
CA LEU A 241 3.73 14.36 11.26
C LEU A 241 4.21 15.56 12.09
N ALA A 242 3.50 15.91 13.16
CA ALA A 242 3.91 16.98 14.09
C ALA A 242 5.04 16.55 15.03
N ASP A 243 5.19 15.23 15.29
CA ASP A 243 6.23 14.70 16.20
C ASP A 243 7.59 14.57 15.48
N ARG A 244 8.33 15.67 15.49
CA ARG A 244 9.63 15.74 14.87
C ARG A 244 10.69 14.81 15.49
N GLU A 245 10.62 14.56 16.80
CA GLU A 245 11.56 13.66 17.46
C GLU A 245 11.32 12.21 17.00
N LEU A 246 10.07 11.82 16.89
CA LEU A 246 9.66 10.55 16.32
C LEU A 246 10.17 10.39 14.88
N LEU A 247 9.96 11.40 14.02
CA LEU A 247 10.41 11.37 12.62
C LEU A 247 11.93 11.25 12.48
N LEU A 248 12.70 11.90 13.37
CA LEU A 248 14.16 11.74 13.45
C LEU A 248 14.56 10.33 13.87
N ARG A 249 13.89 9.75 14.88
CA ARG A 249 14.15 8.39 15.36
C ARG A 249 13.79 7.34 14.30
N ALA A 250 12.75 7.59 13.51
CA ALA A 250 12.34 6.75 12.39
C ALA A 250 13.22 6.93 11.12
N ASN A 251 14.23 7.81 11.18
CA ASN A 251 15.09 8.18 10.05
C ASN A 251 14.31 8.65 8.80
N LEU A 252 13.16 9.30 9.03
CA LEU A 252 12.30 9.89 7.99
C LEU A 252 12.71 11.33 7.67
N ILE A 253 13.33 12.04 8.64
CA ILE A 253 13.92 13.35 8.45
C ILE A 253 15.36 13.35 9.02
N HIS A 254 16.21 14.24 8.51
CA HIS A 254 17.62 14.33 8.93
C HIS A 254 17.94 15.67 9.59
N LYS A 255 18.87 15.66 10.55
CA LYS A 255 19.52 16.88 11.03
C LYS A 255 20.69 17.18 10.10
N HIS A 256 20.60 18.26 9.33
CA HIS A 256 21.77 18.77 8.62
C HIS A 256 22.54 19.72 9.54
N SER A 257 23.81 19.43 9.81
CA SER A 257 24.75 20.36 10.41
C SER A 257 25.61 20.99 9.31
N HIS A 258 25.52 22.30 9.16
CA HIS A 258 26.40 23.04 8.28
C HIS A 258 27.47 23.75 9.11
N SER A 259 28.73 23.62 8.68
CA SER A 259 29.85 24.39 9.25
C SER A 259 30.12 25.60 8.35
N HIS A 260 29.88 26.80 8.88
CA HIS A 260 30.30 28.05 8.28
C HIS A 260 31.43 28.66 9.13
N GLY A 261 32.66 28.34 8.77
CA GLY A 261 33.85 28.80 9.51
C GLY A 261 33.93 28.21 10.94
N THR A 262 33.93 29.06 11.98
CA THR A 262 34.02 28.62 13.38
C THR A 262 32.66 28.36 14.06
N LEU A 263 31.54 28.56 13.36
CA LEU A 263 30.19 28.37 13.92
C LEU A 263 29.54 27.09 13.35
N LEU A 264 29.32 26.13 14.23
CA LEU A 264 28.51 24.95 13.97
C LEU A 264 27.05 25.24 14.36
N HIS A 265 26.12 25.18 13.41
CA HIS A 265 24.68 25.18 13.70
C HIS A 265 23.97 24.10 12.89
N SER A 266 22.94 23.52 13.46
CA SER A 266 22.15 22.46 12.82
C SER A 266 20.77 22.99 12.46
N HIS A 267 20.34 22.74 11.24
CA HIS A 267 18.97 22.93 10.79
C HIS A 267 18.41 21.60 10.29
N PRO A 268 17.16 21.31 10.56
CA PRO A 268 16.49 20.15 9.99
C PRO A 268 15.90 20.50 8.62
N HIS A 269 16.11 19.64 7.66
CA HIS A 269 15.45 19.67 6.36
C HIS A 269 14.73 18.35 6.12
N GLU A 270 13.51 18.45 5.61
CA GLU A 270 12.78 17.32 5.02
C GLU A 270 13.49 16.88 3.74
N ARG A 271 13.44 15.58 3.42
CA ARG A 271 13.89 15.09 2.13
C ARG A 271 12.90 15.53 1.05
N GLY A 272 13.18 16.66 0.44
CA GLY A 272 12.35 17.15 -0.63
C GLY A 272 12.79 18.53 -1.08
N HIS A 273 13.95 18.60 -1.72
CA HIS A 273 14.29 19.62 -2.72
C HIS A 273 15.69 19.31 -3.25
N HIS A 274 15.70 18.75 -4.49
CA HIS A 274 16.61 19.21 -5.54
C HIS A 274 16.24 18.53 -6.85
N GLY A 275 15.79 19.35 -7.76
CA GLY A 275 16.10 19.63 -9.10
C GLY A 275 15.58 18.68 -10.16
#